data_cd4ea865bf5236d544739f04af34e2e7
#
_entry.id   cd4ea865bf5236d544739f04af34e2e7
#
_cell.length_a   1.000
_cell.length_b   1.000
_cell.length_c   1.000
_cell.angle_alpha   90.00
_cell.angle_beta   90.00
_cell.angle_gamma   90.00
#
_symmetry.space_group_name_H-M   'P 1'
#
loop_
_entity.id
_entity.type
_entity.pdbx_description
1 polymer ?
#
loop_
_entity_poly.entity_id
_entity_poly.type
_entity_poly.pdbx_seq_one_letter_code
_entity_poly.pdbx_strand_id
1 'polypeptide(L)' 'QTYTVEIADATGHSTVEMTKTEIVEQARQQSGSWVFVDNCMVATDALASTDLSTAQHIRMVPALLAGQ' A
#
# COMPACT_ATOMS: atom_id res chain seq x y z
N GLN A 1 2.56 -13.84 -8.70
CA GLN A 1 2.55 -13.83 -7.24
C GLN A 1 1.76 -12.64 -6.72
N THR A 2 0.89 -12.89 -5.75
CA THR A 2 0.08 -11.83 -5.16
C THR A 2 0.46 -11.63 -3.70
N TYR A 3 0.09 -10.47 -3.18
CA TYR A 3 0.34 -10.10 -1.80
C TYR A 3 -0.97 -9.66 -1.17
N THR A 4 -1.13 -9.94 0.10
CA THR A 4 -2.30 -9.51 0.84
C THR A 4 -2.09 -8.07 1.28
N VAL A 5 -2.97 -7.18 0.80
CA VAL A 5 -2.88 -5.75 1.07
C VAL A 5 -4.09 -5.29 1.84
N GLU A 6 -3.86 -4.62 2.95
CA GLU A 6 -4.92 -4.02 3.74
C GLU A 6 -5.09 -2.58 3.29
N ILE A 7 -6.30 -2.24 2.83
CA ILE A 7 -6.61 -0.90 2.36
C ILE A 7 -7.55 -0.24 3.35
N ALA A 8 -7.10 0.85 3.94
CA ALA A 8 -7.92 1.63 4.86
C ALA A 8 -8.65 2.73 4.10
N ASP A 9 -9.89 3.00 4.50
CA ASP A 9 -10.65 4.09 3.92
C ASP A 9 -11.58 4.67 4.99
N ALA A 10 -12.39 5.65 4.61
CA ALA A 10 -13.24 6.36 5.56
C ALA A 10 -14.31 5.46 6.17
N THR A 11 -14.64 4.36 5.53
CA THR A 11 -15.67 3.43 6.02
C THR A 11 -15.08 2.23 6.74
N GLY A 12 -13.75 2.16 6.88
CA GLY A 12 -13.10 1.06 7.53
C GLY A 12 -11.90 0.58 6.73
N HIS A 13 -11.68 -0.72 6.72
CA HIS A 13 -10.60 -1.30 5.94
C HIS A 13 -11.05 -2.59 5.31
N SER A 14 -10.38 -2.94 4.22
CA SER A 14 -10.65 -4.19 3.53
C SER A 14 -9.31 -4.81 3.12
N THR A 15 -9.34 -6.11 2.91
CA THR A 15 -8.14 -6.86 2.53
C THR A 15 -8.34 -7.40 1.12
N VAL A 16 -7.38 -7.11 0.24
CA VAL A 16 -7.42 -7.59 -1.14
C VAL A 16 -6.06 -8.17 -1.50
N GLU A 17 -6.07 -9.09 -2.46
CA GLU A 17 -4.82 -9.64 -2.98
C GLU A 17 -4.47 -8.92 -4.27
N MET A 18 -3.24 -8.45 -4.35
CA MET A 18 -2.76 -7.66 -5.48
C MET A 18 -1.36 -8.08 -5.84
N THR A 19 -1.03 -8.00 -7.12
CA THR A 19 0.35 -8.15 -7.55
C THR A 19 1.13 -6.89 -7.22
N LYS A 20 2.46 -7.00 -7.24
CA LYS A 20 3.30 -5.83 -6.98
C LYS A 20 2.98 -4.70 -7.97
N THR A 21 2.77 -5.04 -9.23
CA THR A 21 2.42 -4.04 -10.24
C THR A 21 1.13 -3.33 -9.87
N GLU A 22 0.12 -4.09 -9.42
CA GLU A 22 -1.15 -3.49 -9.02
C GLU A 22 -0.99 -2.58 -7.81
N ILE A 23 -0.16 -2.99 -6.86
CA ILE A 23 0.09 -2.18 -5.66
C ILE A 23 0.72 -0.85 -6.06
N VAL A 24 1.73 -0.90 -6.91
CA VAL A 24 2.41 0.32 -7.37
C VAL A 24 1.46 1.23 -8.14
N GLU A 25 0.66 0.65 -9.02
CA GLU A 25 -0.26 1.44 -9.81
C GLU A 25 -1.35 2.06 -8.94
N GLN A 26 -1.87 1.30 -7.99
CA GLN A 26 -2.89 1.83 -7.09
C GLN A 26 -2.35 2.99 -6.28
N ALA A 27 -1.11 2.86 -5.81
CA ALA A 27 -0.49 3.93 -5.03
C ALA A 27 -0.28 5.18 -5.87
N ARG A 28 0.04 5.00 -7.15
CA ARG A 28 0.23 6.14 -8.05
C ARG A 28 -1.09 6.83 -8.38
N GLN A 29 -2.15 6.04 -8.57
CA GLN A 29 -3.44 6.60 -8.93
C GLN A 29 -4.02 7.41 -7.78
N GLN A 30 -3.77 6.99 -6.55
CA GLN A 30 -4.21 7.71 -5.38
C GLN A 30 -3.07 8.59 -4.90
N SER A 31 -2.95 9.73 -5.54
CA SER A 31 -1.90 10.69 -5.24
C SER A 31 -1.88 10.99 -3.74
N GLY A 32 -0.72 10.85 -3.14
CA GLY A 32 -0.56 11.11 -1.73
C GLY A 32 -0.87 9.93 -0.82
N SER A 33 -1.16 8.76 -1.39
CA SER A 33 -1.37 7.57 -0.56
C SER A 33 -0.08 7.18 0.14
N TRP A 34 -0.25 6.59 1.32
CA TRP A 34 0.86 6.11 2.13
C TRP A 34 0.83 4.59 2.10
N VAL A 35 1.97 3.99 1.78
CA VAL A 35 2.10 2.53 1.75
C VAL A 35 3.04 2.12 2.86
N PHE A 36 2.59 1.20 3.70
CA PHE A 36 3.39 0.68 4.80
C PHE A 36 3.70 -0.79 4.53
N VAL A 37 4.97 -1.12 4.53
CA VAL A 37 5.44 -2.51 4.39
C VAL A 37 6.05 -2.90 5.72
N ASP A 38 5.41 -3.84 6.40
CA ASP A 38 5.81 -4.30 7.74
C ASP A 38 5.97 -3.12 8.70
N ASN A 39 5.00 -2.20 8.67
CA ASN A 39 4.95 -1.01 9.52
C ASN A 39 6.01 0.04 9.19
N CYS A 40 6.67 -0.10 8.04
CA CYS A 40 7.64 0.88 7.58
C CYS A 40 7.06 1.61 6.38
N MET A 41 6.98 2.92 6.47
CA MET A 41 6.43 3.71 5.36
C MET A 41 7.38 3.68 4.18
N VAL A 42 6.82 3.41 3.01
CA VAL A 42 7.58 3.34 1.77
C VAL A 42 6.97 4.34 0.79
N ALA A 43 7.80 5.20 0.23
CA ALA A 43 7.33 6.15 -0.78
C ALA A 43 6.92 5.39 -2.04
N THR A 44 5.92 5.94 -2.75
CA THR A 44 5.44 5.32 -3.98
C THR A 44 6.58 5.10 -4.98
N ASP A 45 7.49 6.07 -5.09
CA ASP A 45 8.61 5.94 -6.01
C ASP A 45 9.56 4.83 -5.61
N ALA A 46 9.72 4.60 -4.31
CA ALA A 46 10.60 3.55 -3.82
C ALA A 46 9.93 2.18 -3.85
N LEU A 47 8.61 2.16 -3.88
CA LEU A 47 7.85 0.92 -3.81
C LEU A 47 8.17 -0.01 -4.98
N ALA A 48 8.38 0.57 -6.16
CA ALA A 48 8.68 -0.22 -7.36
C ALA A 48 9.99 -1.00 -7.22
N SER A 49 10.94 -0.47 -6.46
CA SER A 49 12.23 -1.13 -6.25
C SER A 49 12.31 -1.86 -4.91
N THR A 50 11.24 -1.83 -4.12
CA THR A 50 11.20 -2.50 -2.84
C THR A 50 10.89 -3.98 -3.04
N ASP A 51 11.63 -4.84 -2.34
CA ASP A 51 11.39 -6.27 -2.39
C ASP A 51 10.26 -6.62 -1.45
N LEU A 52 9.15 -7.06 -2.00
CA LEU A 52 7.98 -7.44 -1.23
C LEU A 52 7.91 -8.93 -0.92
N SER A 53 8.87 -9.71 -1.41
CA SER A 53 8.79 -11.16 -1.27
C SER A 53 8.86 -11.62 0.17
N THR A 54 9.47 -10.83 1.05
CA THR A 54 9.56 -11.15 2.47
C THR A 54 8.59 -10.34 3.32
N ALA A 55 7.77 -9.49 2.69
CA ALA A 55 6.84 -8.65 3.41
C ALA A 55 5.70 -9.50 3.97
N GLN A 56 5.36 -9.29 5.24
CA GLN A 56 4.27 -10.00 5.90
C GLN A 56 3.00 -9.16 5.95
N HIS A 57 3.15 -7.84 6.01
CA HIS A 57 2.02 -6.93 6.07
C HIS A 57 2.23 -5.79 5.12
N ILE A 58 1.27 -5.56 4.26
CA ILE A 58 1.27 -4.40 3.36
C ILE A 58 -0.02 -3.66 3.61
N ARG A 59 0.08 -2.37 3.91
CA ARG A 59 -1.08 -1.54 4.20
C ARG A 59 -1.02 -0.29 3.33
N MET A 60 -2.16 0.06 2.77
CA MET A 60 -2.28 1.27 1.97
C MET A 60 -3.30 2.19 2.63
N VAL A 61 -2.88 3.42 2.92
CA VAL A 61 -3.72 4.40 3.61
C VAL A 61 -3.79 5.65 2.76
N PRO A 62 -5.00 6.12 2.41
CA PRO A 62 -5.13 7.38 1.69
C PRO A 62 -4.55 8.54 2.49
N ALA A 63 -3.90 9.48 1.79
CA ALA A 63 -3.31 10.63 2.48
C ALA A 63 -4.36 11.44 3.23
N LEU A 64 -5.59 11.45 2.73
CA LEU A 64 -6.67 12.16 3.40
C LEU A 64 -6.91 11.64 4.81
N LEU A 65 -6.87 10.32 4.99
CA LEU A 65 -7.02 9.74 6.32
C LEU A 65 -5.75 9.91 7.14
N ALA A 66 -4.60 9.75 6.51
CA ALA A 66 -3.32 9.84 7.21
C ALA A 66 -3.03 11.27 7.68
N GLY A 67 -3.58 12.27 6.98
CA GLY A 67 -3.35 13.66 7.31
C GLY A 67 -4.28 14.25 8.34
N GLN A 68 -5.18 13.46 8.87
CA GLN A 68 -6.16 13.95 9.85
C GLN A 68 -5.51 14.25 11.19
#